data_0eb03e9a5e235f40221e5068f5865853
#
_entry.id   0eb03e9a5e235f40221e5068f5865853
#
_cell.length_a   1.000
_cell.length_b   1.000
_cell.length_c   1.000
_cell.angle_alpha   90.00
_cell.angle_beta   90.00
_cell.angle_gamma   90.00
#
_symmetry.space_group_name_H-M   'P 1'
#
loop_
_entity.id
_entity.type
_entity.pdbx_description
1 polymer ?
#
loop_
_entity_poly.entity_id
_entity_poly.type
_entity_poly.pdbx_seq_one_letter_code
_entity_poly.pdbx_strand_id
1 'polypeptide(L)'
;MELTQALRGTGAVREFTDQTVDDAVLARVLDTARFAPSGSNAQAWRVVVIKDAEKRRRLRDCYLTGSRDYQALASAGLRPWSPTNDRAAEARALAAENRSAPGVFAENFDKVPALLALFADLSKLAAIDRDADRYTFAAGASIYPFAWNVMLAAHNEGLGGVITTIAIREEAEVKTILGAPDPLALAAVIALGYPVRRPRRLRREPVSSFVTVDSIDGPALQV
;
A
#
# COMPACT_ATOMS: atom_id res chain seq x y z
N MET A 1 -0.72 -18.15 -14.70
CA MET A 1 -1.87 -18.30 -13.76
C MET A 1 -3.10 -17.71 -14.45
N GLU A 2 -4.26 -18.30 -14.26
CA GLU A 2 -5.51 -17.83 -14.82
C GLU A 2 -5.95 -16.53 -14.09
N LEU A 3 -6.52 -15.56 -14.81
CA LEU A 3 -6.81 -14.21 -14.28
C LEU A 3 -7.75 -14.23 -13.06
N THR A 4 -8.86 -14.96 -13.13
CA THR A 4 -9.81 -15.05 -12.03
C THR A 4 -9.18 -15.68 -10.77
N GLN A 5 -8.31 -16.65 -10.97
CA GLN A 5 -7.55 -17.27 -9.88
C GLN A 5 -6.57 -16.27 -9.25
N ALA A 6 -5.88 -15.46 -10.07
CA ALA A 6 -5.00 -14.41 -9.59
C ALA A 6 -5.75 -13.39 -8.73
N LEU A 7 -6.86 -12.86 -9.25
CA LEU A 7 -7.68 -11.85 -8.57
C LEU A 7 -8.26 -12.36 -7.25
N ARG A 8 -8.73 -13.61 -7.22
CA ARG A 8 -9.33 -14.22 -6.03
C ARG A 8 -8.32 -14.79 -5.03
N GLY A 9 -7.09 -15.04 -5.46
CA GLY A 9 -6.03 -15.63 -4.64
C GLY A 9 -4.98 -14.64 -4.12
N THR A 10 -4.90 -13.43 -4.68
CA THR A 10 -3.91 -12.44 -4.24
C THR A 10 -4.39 -11.70 -3.01
N GLY A 11 -3.83 -12.03 -1.85
CA GLY A 11 -4.07 -11.38 -0.56
C GLY A 11 -2.78 -10.87 0.04
N ALA A 12 -2.91 -10.03 1.08
CA ALA A 12 -1.76 -9.47 1.78
C ALA A 12 -0.96 -10.57 2.51
N VAL A 13 0.33 -10.64 2.22
CA VAL A 13 1.32 -11.50 2.89
C VAL A 13 2.31 -10.61 3.63
N ARG A 14 2.60 -10.94 4.89
CA ARG A 14 3.53 -10.23 5.76
C ARG A 14 4.57 -11.14 6.43
N GLU A 15 4.52 -12.44 6.14
CA GLU A 15 5.48 -13.43 6.61
C GLU A 15 6.18 -14.04 5.40
N PHE A 16 7.48 -13.88 5.33
CA PHE A 16 8.30 -14.32 4.21
C PHE A 16 9.36 -15.29 4.67
N THR A 17 9.79 -16.20 3.78
CA THR A 17 10.97 -17.01 3.98
C THR A 17 12.23 -16.14 3.82
N ASP A 18 13.38 -16.67 4.22
CA ASP A 18 14.68 -15.99 4.05
C ASP A 18 15.20 -16.03 2.59
N GLN A 19 14.44 -16.64 1.68
CA GLN A 19 14.82 -16.72 0.28
C GLN A 19 14.85 -15.34 -0.36
N THR A 20 15.98 -15.00 -0.96
CA THR A 20 16.17 -13.72 -1.69
C THR A 20 15.29 -13.68 -2.94
N VAL A 21 14.88 -12.48 -3.31
CA VAL A 21 14.17 -12.23 -4.57
C VAL A 21 15.18 -11.67 -5.57
N ASP A 22 15.43 -12.44 -6.63
CA ASP A 22 16.37 -12.04 -7.68
C ASP A 22 15.89 -10.83 -8.47
N ASP A 23 16.83 -10.00 -8.92
CA ASP A 23 16.55 -8.83 -9.75
C ASP A 23 15.80 -9.18 -11.04
N ALA A 24 16.12 -10.32 -11.64
CA ALA A 24 15.43 -10.80 -12.83
C ALA A 24 13.93 -11.10 -12.56
N VAL A 25 13.59 -11.57 -11.37
CA VAL A 25 12.18 -11.77 -10.94
C VAL A 25 11.51 -10.42 -10.76
N LEU A 26 12.16 -9.48 -10.06
CA LEU A 26 11.62 -8.12 -9.88
C LEU A 26 11.43 -7.40 -11.22
N ALA A 27 12.39 -7.55 -12.15
CA ALA A 27 12.29 -6.97 -13.49
C ALA A 27 11.06 -7.51 -14.25
N ARG A 28 10.78 -8.82 -14.23
CA ARG A 28 9.59 -9.40 -14.86
C ARG A 28 8.29 -8.92 -14.20
N VAL A 29 8.28 -8.82 -12.87
CA VAL A 29 7.14 -8.29 -12.13
C VAL A 29 6.84 -6.85 -12.55
N LEU A 30 7.86 -5.98 -12.58
CA LEU A 30 7.70 -4.57 -12.93
C LEU A 30 7.40 -4.38 -14.43
N ASP A 31 7.98 -5.20 -15.32
CA ASP A 31 7.66 -5.17 -16.74
C ASP A 31 6.20 -5.53 -17.02
N THR A 32 5.67 -6.52 -16.31
CA THR A 32 4.24 -6.87 -16.38
C THR A 32 3.37 -5.75 -15.78
N ALA A 33 3.77 -5.20 -14.63
CA ALA A 33 2.99 -4.20 -13.91
C ALA A 33 2.86 -2.87 -14.68
N ARG A 34 3.84 -2.49 -15.51
CA ARG A 34 3.84 -1.23 -16.27
C ARG A 34 2.70 -1.08 -17.27
N PHE A 35 1.97 -2.16 -17.57
CA PHE A 35 0.76 -2.11 -18.39
C PHE A 35 -0.49 -1.65 -17.62
N ALA A 36 -0.33 -1.17 -16.39
CA ALA A 36 -1.42 -0.54 -15.65
C ALA A 36 -1.94 0.71 -16.39
N PRO A 37 -3.26 0.95 -16.39
CA PRO A 37 -3.80 2.17 -16.95
C PRO A 37 -3.41 3.39 -16.12
N SER A 38 -3.31 4.55 -16.78
CA SER A 38 -3.16 5.85 -16.13
C SER A 38 -3.82 6.94 -16.96
N GLY A 39 -4.31 8.01 -16.33
CA GLY A 39 -4.90 9.13 -17.01
C GLY A 39 -3.97 9.68 -18.10
N SER A 40 -4.47 9.83 -19.32
CA SER A 40 -3.71 10.26 -20.50
C SER A 40 -2.44 9.43 -20.77
N ASN A 41 -2.38 8.20 -20.29
CA ASN A 41 -1.20 7.34 -20.32
C ASN A 41 0.08 8.02 -19.75
N ALA A 42 -0.09 8.86 -18.74
CA ALA A 42 0.96 9.68 -18.15
C ALA A 42 2.03 8.87 -17.39
N GLN A 43 1.71 7.65 -16.97
CA GLN A 43 2.62 6.72 -16.28
C GLN A 43 3.42 7.40 -15.17
N ALA A 44 2.70 8.07 -14.28
CA ALA A 44 3.24 8.95 -13.26
C ALA A 44 3.96 8.24 -12.10
N TRP A 45 4.07 6.91 -12.15
CA TRP A 45 4.76 6.14 -11.13
C TRP A 45 6.28 6.19 -11.29
N ARG A 46 6.98 6.19 -10.15
CA ARG A 46 8.42 5.98 -10.03
C ARG A 46 8.64 4.94 -8.94
N VAL A 47 9.53 3.99 -9.18
CA VAL A 47 9.81 2.90 -8.24
C VAL A 47 11.28 2.91 -7.86
N VAL A 48 11.55 2.84 -6.55
CA VAL A 48 12.89 2.62 -6.01
C VAL A 48 12.92 1.24 -5.37
N VAL A 49 13.75 0.35 -5.89
CA VAL A 49 14.06 -0.94 -5.23
C VAL A 49 15.14 -0.68 -4.18
N ILE A 50 14.81 -0.95 -2.91
CA ILE A 50 15.66 -0.58 -1.78
C ILE A 50 16.51 -1.78 -1.36
N LYS A 51 17.80 -1.75 -1.70
CA LYS A 51 18.76 -2.83 -1.41
C LYS A 51 19.76 -2.46 -0.29
N ASP A 52 20.12 -1.19 -0.18
CA ASP A 52 21.06 -0.71 0.82
C ASP A 52 20.53 -0.96 2.23
N ALA A 53 21.36 -1.63 3.06
CA ALA A 53 20.94 -2.08 4.39
C ALA A 53 20.67 -0.91 5.35
N GLU A 54 21.39 0.20 5.22
CA GLU A 54 21.18 1.38 6.06
C GLU A 54 19.87 2.08 5.70
N LYS A 55 19.62 2.28 4.39
CA LYS A 55 18.35 2.85 3.92
C LYS A 55 17.16 1.99 4.35
N ARG A 56 17.30 0.66 4.33
CA ARG A 56 16.25 -0.27 4.79
C ARG A 56 15.98 -0.10 6.28
N ARG A 57 17.02 0.00 7.13
CA ARG A 57 16.86 0.26 8.57
C ARG A 57 16.16 1.59 8.83
N ARG A 58 16.60 2.67 8.19
CA ARG A 58 15.96 3.98 8.32
C ARG A 58 14.51 3.97 7.85
N LEU A 59 14.21 3.27 6.75
CA LEU A 59 12.83 3.11 6.28
C LEU A 59 11.97 2.30 7.28
N ARG A 60 12.54 1.25 7.91
CA ARG A 60 11.87 0.54 9.00
C ARG A 60 11.54 1.49 10.15
N ASP A 61 12.46 2.37 10.54
CA ASP A 61 12.23 3.31 11.65
C ASP A 61 11.08 4.28 11.33
N CYS A 62 11.01 4.80 10.09
CA CYS A 62 9.83 5.55 9.61
C CYS A 62 8.54 4.72 9.68
N TYR A 63 8.61 3.46 9.26
CA TYR A 63 7.47 2.55 9.30
C TYR A 63 7.02 2.25 10.74
N LEU A 64 7.95 2.08 11.67
CA LEU A 64 7.68 1.84 13.08
C LEU A 64 6.94 3.00 13.72
N THR A 65 7.31 4.25 13.43
CA THR A 65 6.62 5.45 13.92
C THR A 65 5.14 5.40 13.51
N GLY A 66 4.85 5.28 12.23
CA GLY A 66 3.48 5.21 11.75
C GLY A 66 2.72 3.94 12.24
N SER A 67 3.42 2.82 12.42
CA SER A 67 2.81 1.59 12.95
C SER A 67 2.38 1.73 14.41
N ARG A 68 3.17 2.40 15.25
CA ARG A 68 2.79 2.70 16.65
C ARG A 68 1.56 3.58 16.71
N ASP A 69 1.49 4.62 15.86
CA ASP A 69 0.33 5.49 15.77
C ASP A 69 -0.91 4.72 15.29
N TYR A 70 -0.75 3.86 14.28
CA TYR A 70 -1.82 2.98 13.81
C TYR A 70 -2.40 2.14 14.95
N GLN A 71 -1.53 1.49 15.74
CA GLN A 71 -1.95 0.66 16.87
C GLN A 71 -2.61 1.48 17.99
N ALA A 72 -2.10 2.68 18.28
CA ALA A 72 -2.71 3.56 19.28
C ALA A 72 -4.15 3.94 18.91
N LEU A 73 -4.36 4.33 17.64
CA LEU A 73 -5.69 4.67 17.13
C LEU A 73 -6.63 3.45 17.14
N ALA A 74 -6.15 2.29 16.68
CA ALA A 74 -6.94 1.06 16.68
C ALA A 74 -7.31 0.60 18.09
N SER A 75 -6.38 0.69 19.06
CA SER A 75 -6.62 0.33 20.47
C SER A 75 -7.62 1.26 21.15
N ALA A 76 -7.72 2.51 20.69
CA ALA A 76 -8.74 3.46 21.13
C ALA A 76 -10.11 3.25 20.45
N GLY A 77 -10.28 2.19 19.66
CA GLY A 77 -11.53 1.89 18.93
C GLY A 77 -11.76 2.78 17.71
N LEU A 78 -10.76 3.55 17.29
CA LEU A 78 -10.83 4.39 16.11
C LEU A 78 -10.38 3.61 14.86
N ARG A 79 -10.96 3.93 13.72
CA ARG A 79 -10.40 3.50 12.44
C ARG A 79 -9.18 4.37 12.14
N PRO A 80 -7.95 3.81 12.09
CA PRO A 80 -6.76 4.63 11.95
C PRO A 80 -6.84 5.61 10.77
N TRP A 81 -6.68 6.90 11.08
CA TRP A 81 -6.73 8.03 10.14
C TRP A 81 -7.98 8.10 9.25
N SER A 82 -9.12 7.59 9.71
CA SER A 82 -10.36 7.78 8.97
C SER A 82 -10.66 9.28 8.78
N PRO A 83 -11.03 9.72 7.57
CA PRO A 83 -11.44 11.10 7.35
C PRO A 83 -12.60 11.57 8.23
N THR A 84 -13.38 10.65 8.76
CA THR A 84 -14.59 10.91 9.58
C THR A 84 -14.35 10.83 11.08
N ASN A 85 -13.12 10.55 11.52
CA ASN A 85 -12.80 10.54 12.95
C ASN A 85 -12.88 11.94 13.56
N ASP A 86 -13.28 12.01 14.83
CA ASP A 86 -13.06 13.20 15.67
C ASP A 86 -11.56 13.40 15.89
N ARG A 87 -11.05 14.54 15.45
CA ARG A 87 -9.62 14.90 15.54
C ARG A 87 -9.13 15.02 16.99
N ALA A 88 -10.00 15.45 17.92
CA ALA A 88 -9.64 15.50 19.33
C ALA A 88 -9.49 14.10 19.93
N ALA A 89 -10.34 13.15 19.53
CA ALA A 89 -10.21 11.75 19.93
C ALA A 89 -8.94 11.12 19.38
N GLU A 90 -8.59 11.36 18.09
CA GLU A 90 -7.32 10.93 17.52
C GLU A 90 -6.12 11.48 18.30
N ALA A 91 -6.12 12.78 18.59
CA ALA A 91 -5.02 13.42 19.33
C ALA A 91 -4.85 12.80 20.74
N ARG A 92 -5.94 12.52 21.45
CA ARG A 92 -5.88 11.83 22.76
C ARG A 92 -5.30 10.42 22.63
N ALA A 93 -5.71 9.65 21.63
CA ALA A 93 -5.21 8.30 21.39
C ALA A 93 -3.70 8.30 21.07
N LEU A 94 -3.25 9.26 20.28
CA LEU A 94 -1.83 9.40 19.91
C LEU A 94 -0.95 9.89 21.08
N ALA A 95 -1.51 10.64 22.02
CA ALA A 95 -0.81 11.11 23.21
C ALA A 95 -0.75 10.06 24.35
N ALA A 96 -1.46 8.93 24.25
CA ALA A 96 -1.50 7.92 25.30
C ALA A 96 -0.12 7.28 25.51
N GLU A 97 0.30 7.13 26.79
CA GLU A 97 1.60 6.55 27.16
C GLU A 97 1.67 5.04 26.91
N ASN A 98 0.56 4.31 27.15
CA ASN A 98 0.48 2.86 26.97
C ASN A 98 0.10 2.51 25.52
N ARG A 99 1.08 2.55 24.63
CA ARG A 99 0.90 2.16 23.22
C ARG A 99 1.18 0.67 23.03
N SER A 100 0.32 0.00 22.27
CA SER A 100 0.56 -1.38 21.84
C SER A 100 1.84 -1.49 21.01
N ALA A 101 2.49 -2.65 21.09
CA ALA A 101 3.69 -2.94 20.29
C ALA A 101 3.38 -2.85 18.79
N PRO A 102 4.34 -2.40 17.96
CA PRO A 102 4.12 -2.18 16.52
C PRO A 102 3.86 -3.45 15.70
N GLY A 103 4.08 -4.62 16.28
CA GLY A 103 3.90 -5.92 15.63
C GLY A 103 5.13 -6.38 14.84
N VAL A 104 5.26 -7.72 14.74
CA VAL A 104 6.45 -8.41 14.21
C VAL A 104 6.82 -7.96 12.79
N PHE A 105 5.84 -7.73 11.92
CA PHE A 105 6.11 -7.27 10.55
C PHE A 105 6.76 -5.88 10.53
N ALA A 106 6.30 -4.96 11.36
CA ALA A 106 6.87 -3.62 11.44
C ALA A 106 8.30 -3.64 12.01
N GLU A 107 8.52 -4.45 13.05
CA GLU A 107 9.85 -4.60 13.68
C GLU A 107 10.90 -5.19 12.72
N ASN A 108 10.47 -6.04 11.79
CA ASN A 108 11.33 -6.71 10.82
C ASN A 108 11.16 -6.17 9.40
N PHE A 109 10.66 -4.93 9.25
CA PHE A 109 10.37 -4.36 7.93
C PHE A 109 11.63 -4.25 7.05
N ASP A 110 12.79 -3.98 7.64
CA ASP A 110 14.09 -3.96 6.97
C ASP A 110 14.57 -5.33 6.48
N LYS A 111 14.02 -6.43 7.02
CA LYS A 111 14.37 -7.80 6.64
C LYS A 111 13.48 -8.39 5.54
N VAL A 112 12.45 -7.68 5.10
CA VAL A 112 11.60 -8.13 3.98
C VAL A 112 12.47 -8.40 2.76
N PRO A 113 12.34 -9.55 2.05
CA PRO A 113 13.25 -9.90 0.94
C PRO A 113 13.37 -8.82 -0.14
N ALA A 114 12.27 -8.19 -0.55
CA ALA A 114 12.28 -7.06 -1.48
C ALA A 114 11.36 -5.93 -1.00
N LEU A 115 11.90 -4.70 -0.95
CA LEU A 115 11.18 -3.48 -0.64
C LEU A 115 11.21 -2.53 -1.83
N LEU A 116 10.03 -2.10 -2.27
CA LEU A 116 9.86 -1.16 -3.37
C LEU A 116 9.11 0.07 -2.86
N ALA A 117 9.76 1.23 -2.87
CA ALA A 117 9.06 2.50 -2.65
C ALA A 117 8.44 2.97 -3.96
N LEU A 118 7.13 3.15 -3.95
CA LEU A 118 6.35 3.66 -5.07
C LEU A 118 6.09 5.15 -4.85
N PHE A 119 6.60 5.97 -5.74
CA PHE A 119 6.33 7.40 -5.77
C PHE A 119 5.39 7.77 -6.90
N ALA A 120 4.61 8.80 -6.69
CA ALA A 120 3.78 9.47 -7.67
C ALA A 120 4.46 10.77 -8.11
N ASP A 121 4.64 10.97 -9.41
CA ASP A 121 5.05 12.24 -10.00
C ASP A 121 3.83 13.15 -10.11
N LEU A 122 3.69 14.07 -9.15
CA LEU A 122 2.51 14.94 -9.04
C LEU A 122 2.34 15.86 -10.26
N SER A 123 3.42 16.17 -10.98
CA SER A 123 3.34 16.99 -12.20
C SER A 123 2.61 16.31 -13.36
N LYS A 124 2.42 14.99 -13.26
CA LYS A 124 1.77 14.14 -14.28
C LYS A 124 0.39 13.63 -13.88
N LEU A 125 -0.08 14.01 -12.68
CA LEU A 125 -1.36 13.53 -12.16
C LEU A 125 -2.47 14.54 -12.38
N ALA A 126 -3.64 14.04 -12.76
CA ALA A 126 -4.88 14.81 -12.76
C ALA A 126 -5.59 14.62 -11.42
N ALA A 127 -5.32 15.49 -10.45
CA ALA A 127 -6.04 15.56 -9.18
C ALA A 127 -7.34 16.35 -9.38
N ILE A 128 -8.26 15.79 -10.13
CA ILE A 128 -9.49 16.46 -10.60
C ILE A 128 -10.41 16.87 -9.44
N ASP A 129 -10.26 16.24 -8.31
CA ASP A 129 -11.00 16.50 -7.08
C ASP A 129 -10.22 17.32 -6.04
N ARG A 130 -9.13 18.02 -6.44
CA ARG A 130 -8.27 18.79 -5.52
C ARG A 130 -9.00 19.97 -4.85
N ASP A 131 -10.03 20.51 -5.50
CA ASP A 131 -10.82 21.63 -5.02
C ASP A 131 -12.14 21.20 -4.34
N ALA A 132 -12.35 19.88 -4.15
CA ALA A 132 -13.52 19.36 -3.45
C ALA A 132 -13.39 19.54 -1.93
N ASP A 133 -14.50 19.84 -1.25
CA ASP A 133 -14.56 19.93 0.22
C ASP A 133 -14.57 18.55 0.88
N ARG A 134 -13.60 17.72 0.53
CA ARG A 134 -13.32 16.38 1.08
C ARG A 134 -11.91 15.96 0.74
N TYR A 135 -11.45 14.87 1.33
CA TYR A 135 -10.16 14.28 0.96
C TYR A 135 -10.13 13.87 -0.52
N THR A 136 -9.03 14.18 -1.20
CA THR A 136 -8.80 13.83 -2.60
C THR A 136 -8.41 12.35 -2.71
N PHE A 137 -8.88 11.68 -3.77
CA PHE A 137 -8.48 10.31 -4.08
C PHE A 137 -8.40 10.03 -5.59
N ALA A 138 -8.89 10.95 -6.43
CA ALA A 138 -8.95 10.75 -7.89
C ALA A 138 -7.56 10.54 -8.50
N ALA A 139 -6.54 11.25 -8.03
CA ALA A 139 -5.17 11.09 -8.49
C ALA A 139 -4.62 9.67 -8.27
N GLY A 140 -5.07 8.99 -7.22
CA GLY A 140 -4.70 7.60 -6.91
C GLY A 140 -5.10 6.60 -8.01
N ALA A 141 -6.11 6.92 -8.83
CA ALA A 141 -6.53 6.08 -9.96
C ALA A 141 -5.42 5.84 -11.00
N SER A 142 -4.44 6.73 -11.10
CA SER A 142 -3.28 6.58 -12.00
C SER A 142 -2.05 5.95 -11.34
N ILE A 143 -2.11 5.58 -10.06
CA ILE A 143 -0.98 5.04 -9.29
C ILE A 143 -1.29 3.65 -8.72
N TYR A 144 -2.44 3.50 -8.04
CA TYR A 144 -2.75 2.22 -7.38
C TYR A 144 -3.08 1.05 -8.31
N PRO A 145 -3.58 1.24 -9.56
CA PRO A 145 -3.63 0.15 -10.52
C PRO A 145 -2.24 -0.45 -10.81
N PHE A 146 -1.19 0.39 -10.92
CA PHE A 146 0.18 -0.09 -11.05
C PHE A 146 0.61 -0.90 -9.81
N ALA A 147 0.39 -0.38 -8.60
CA ALA A 147 0.72 -1.11 -7.38
C ALA A 147 0.00 -2.47 -7.30
N TRP A 148 -1.27 -2.52 -7.73
CA TRP A 148 -2.03 -3.77 -7.77
C TRP A 148 -1.50 -4.74 -8.83
N ASN A 149 -1.14 -4.24 -10.02
CA ASN A 149 -0.49 -5.06 -11.05
C ASN A 149 0.83 -5.65 -10.55
N VAL A 150 1.63 -4.89 -9.76
CA VAL A 150 2.83 -5.43 -9.10
C VAL A 150 2.47 -6.62 -8.21
N MET A 151 1.41 -6.54 -7.43
CA MET A 151 0.95 -7.63 -6.57
C MET A 151 0.52 -8.87 -7.36
N LEU A 152 -0.24 -8.67 -8.44
CA LEU A 152 -0.70 -9.77 -9.32
C LEU A 152 0.46 -10.43 -10.05
N ALA A 153 1.37 -9.63 -10.61
CA ALA A 153 2.56 -10.13 -11.29
C ALA A 153 3.50 -10.87 -10.30
N ALA A 154 3.70 -10.32 -9.11
CA ALA A 154 4.46 -10.98 -8.05
C ALA A 154 3.84 -12.34 -7.66
N HIS A 155 2.52 -12.41 -7.54
CA HIS A 155 1.83 -13.66 -7.27
C HIS A 155 2.06 -14.69 -8.39
N ASN A 156 2.05 -14.26 -9.66
CA ASN A 156 2.34 -15.13 -10.80
C ASN A 156 3.79 -15.67 -10.78
N GLU A 157 4.74 -14.88 -10.29
CA GLU A 157 6.15 -15.30 -10.09
C GLU A 157 6.40 -16.10 -8.81
N GLY A 158 5.35 -16.51 -8.10
CA GLY A 158 5.48 -17.27 -6.85
C GLY A 158 5.70 -16.43 -5.60
N LEU A 159 5.75 -15.10 -5.71
CA LEU A 159 5.91 -14.20 -4.57
C LEU A 159 4.57 -13.91 -3.89
N GLY A 160 4.63 -13.52 -2.64
CA GLY A 160 3.55 -12.84 -1.93
C GLY A 160 3.98 -11.44 -1.54
N GLY A 161 3.04 -10.62 -1.07
CA GLY A 161 3.41 -9.29 -0.61
C GLY A 161 2.26 -8.49 -0.03
N VAL A 162 2.55 -7.24 0.26
CA VAL A 162 1.57 -6.26 0.74
C VAL A 162 1.91 -4.87 0.25
N ILE A 163 0.89 -4.12 -0.15
CA ILE A 163 0.97 -2.67 -0.34
C ILE A 163 0.72 -2.02 1.03
N THR A 164 1.63 -1.19 1.49
CA THR A 164 1.47 -0.45 2.75
C THR A 164 1.71 1.03 2.55
N THR A 165 0.88 1.85 3.21
CA THR A 165 0.93 3.32 3.15
C THR A 165 1.40 3.94 4.47
N ILE A 166 1.72 3.12 5.47
CA ILE A 166 2.08 3.59 6.82
C ILE A 166 3.30 4.53 6.81
N ALA A 167 4.31 4.23 5.98
CA ALA A 167 5.52 5.06 5.88
C ALA A 167 5.26 6.47 5.33
N ILE A 168 4.09 6.74 4.74
CA ILE A 168 3.69 8.09 4.29
C ILE A 168 3.60 9.07 5.46
N ARG A 169 3.40 8.58 6.69
CA ARG A 169 3.40 9.42 7.90
C ARG A 169 4.75 10.14 8.12
N GLU A 170 5.82 9.55 7.60
CA GLU A 170 7.19 10.07 7.65
C GLU A 170 7.71 10.37 6.22
N GLU A 171 6.83 10.83 5.31
CA GLU A 171 7.16 11.02 3.89
C GLU A 171 8.40 11.88 3.67
N ALA A 172 8.55 12.98 4.41
CA ALA A 172 9.70 13.88 4.29
C ALA A 172 11.03 13.15 4.56
N GLU A 173 11.07 12.31 5.60
CA GLU A 173 12.24 11.52 5.93
C GLU A 173 12.46 10.42 4.87
N VAL A 174 11.41 9.73 4.43
CA VAL A 174 11.51 8.72 3.36
C VAL A 174 12.05 9.33 2.07
N LYS A 175 11.60 10.52 1.68
CA LYS A 175 12.14 11.25 0.53
C LYS A 175 13.62 11.58 0.70
N THR A 176 14.03 12.00 1.89
CA THR A 176 15.45 12.26 2.22
C THR A 176 16.29 10.99 2.10
N ILE A 177 15.84 9.88 2.69
CA ILE A 177 16.53 8.58 2.64
C ILE A 177 16.75 8.11 1.21
N LEU A 178 15.75 8.28 0.35
CA LEU A 178 15.74 7.75 -1.00
C LEU A 178 16.19 8.76 -2.07
N GLY A 179 16.42 10.02 -1.69
CA GLY A 179 16.82 11.08 -2.60
C GLY A 179 15.70 11.45 -3.58
N ALA A 180 14.45 11.41 -3.14
CA ALA A 180 13.29 11.72 -3.98
C ALA A 180 12.99 13.24 -3.93
N PRO A 181 13.21 13.98 -5.04
CA PRO A 181 12.94 15.41 -5.08
C PRO A 181 11.44 15.71 -5.28
N ASP A 182 11.05 16.96 -5.07
CA ASP A 182 9.76 17.44 -5.57
C ASP A 182 9.73 17.42 -7.11
N PRO A 183 8.59 17.15 -7.74
CA PRO A 183 7.26 16.97 -7.15
C PRO A 183 6.89 15.49 -6.87
N LEU A 184 7.83 14.62 -6.51
CA LEU A 184 7.52 13.24 -6.16
C LEU A 184 6.88 13.14 -4.77
N ALA A 185 5.77 12.41 -4.67
CA ALA A 185 5.11 12.06 -3.42
C ALA A 185 5.16 10.54 -3.20
N LEU A 186 5.37 10.10 -1.96
CA LEU A 186 5.34 8.68 -1.60
C LEU A 186 3.89 8.17 -1.65
N ALA A 187 3.61 7.25 -2.56
CA ALA A 187 2.28 6.65 -2.69
C ALA A 187 2.11 5.38 -1.84
N ALA A 188 3.16 4.56 -1.77
CA ALA A 188 3.17 3.32 -0.98
C ALA A 188 4.58 2.75 -0.85
N VAL A 189 4.76 1.81 0.06
CA VAL A 189 5.84 0.84 0.01
C VAL A 189 5.24 -0.54 -0.27
N ILE A 190 5.82 -1.28 -1.21
CA ILE A 190 5.41 -2.64 -1.55
C ILE A 190 6.47 -3.59 -0.99
N ALA A 191 6.06 -4.46 -0.08
CA ALA A 191 6.89 -5.51 0.49
C ALA A 191 6.62 -6.82 -0.25
N LEU A 192 7.65 -7.46 -0.79
CA LEU A 192 7.55 -8.70 -1.56
C LEU A 192 8.55 -9.74 -1.04
N GLY A 193 8.18 -11.02 -1.17
CA GLY A 193 9.06 -12.14 -0.85
C GLY A 193 8.35 -13.47 -1.09
N TYR A 194 9.07 -14.57 -0.95
CA TYR A 194 8.45 -15.89 -0.99
C TYR A 194 7.67 -16.12 0.31
N PRO A 195 6.36 -16.38 0.24
CA PRO A 195 5.51 -16.43 1.42
C PRO A 195 5.73 -17.69 2.24
N VAL A 196 5.83 -17.58 3.56
CA VAL A 196 5.76 -18.74 4.47
C VAL A 196 4.41 -19.44 4.31
N ARG A 197 3.35 -18.64 4.20
CA ARG A 197 1.98 -19.12 3.98
C ARG A 197 1.19 -18.14 3.14
N ARG A 198 0.41 -18.64 2.19
CA ARG A 198 -0.57 -17.85 1.45
C ARG A 198 -1.94 -17.91 2.11
N PRO A 199 -2.72 -16.83 2.10
CA PRO A 199 -4.14 -16.89 2.44
C PRO A 199 -4.85 -17.91 1.52
N ARG A 200 -5.49 -18.93 2.11
CA ARG A 200 -6.22 -19.94 1.31
C ARG A 200 -7.55 -19.43 0.76
N ARG A 201 -8.19 -18.53 1.50
CA ARG A 201 -9.50 -17.97 1.13
C ARG A 201 -9.57 -16.50 1.59
N LEU A 202 -9.80 -15.61 0.65
CA LEU A 202 -10.07 -14.21 0.93
C LEU A 202 -11.57 -14.04 1.23
N ARG A 203 -11.88 -13.38 2.34
CA ARG A 203 -13.27 -12.99 2.64
C ARG A 203 -13.57 -11.69 1.90
N ARG A 204 -14.72 -11.64 1.24
CA ARG A 204 -15.26 -10.45 0.60
C ARG A 204 -16.75 -10.43 0.81
N GLU A 205 -17.31 -9.24 0.90
CA GLU A 205 -18.75 -9.06 0.95
C GLU A 205 -19.40 -9.51 -0.37
N PRO A 206 -20.64 -10.00 -0.34
CA PRO A 206 -21.37 -10.36 -1.55
C PRO A 206 -21.65 -9.11 -2.39
N VAL A 207 -21.79 -9.29 -3.71
CA VAL A 207 -22.02 -8.17 -4.65
C VAL A 207 -23.25 -7.35 -4.24
N SER A 208 -24.31 -7.99 -3.78
CA SER A 208 -25.56 -7.35 -3.33
C SER A 208 -25.38 -6.39 -2.13
N SER A 209 -24.26 -6.46 -1.40
CA SER A 209 -24.03 -5.56 -0.26
C SER A 209 -23.41 -4.22 -0.63
N PHE A 210 -22.92 -4.06 -1.86
CA PHE A 210 -22.22 -2.84 -2.30
C PHE A 210 -22.57 -2.40 -3.74
N VAL A 211 -23.48 -3.10 -4.41
CA VAL A 211 -23.96 -2.74 -5.75
C VAL A 211 -25.47 -2.53 -5.71
N THR A 212 -25.88 -1.33 -6.09
CA THR A 212 -27.30 -0.95 -6.25
C THR A 212 -27.52 -0.46 -7.67
N VAL A 213 -28.78 -0.43 -8.11
CA VAL A 213 -29.17 0.02 -9.45
C VAL A 213 -29.70 1.44 -9.36
N ASP A 214 -29.25 2.31 -10.27
CA ASP A 214 -29.68 3.69 -10.52
C ASP A 214 -29.41 4.70 -9.40
N SER A 215 -29.46 4.31 -8.13
CA SER A 215 -29.17 5.20 -6.99
C SER A 215 -28.49 4.46 -5.86
N ILE A 216 -27.89 5.21 -4.91
CA ILE A 216 -27.23 4.60 -3.74
C ILE A 216 -28.21 3.79 -2.87
N ASP A 217 -29.47 4.23 -2.81
CA ASP A 217 -30.56 3.59 -2.09
C ASP A 217 -31.43 2.72 -3.00
N GLY A 218 -31.00 2.47 -4.23
CA GLY A 218 -31.70 1.66 -5.21
C GLY A 218 -31.70 0.16 -4.85
N PRO A 219 -32.46 -0.65 -5.60
CA PRO A 219 -32.46 -2.10 -5.37
C PRO A 219 -31.10 -2.70 -5.63
N ALA A 220 -30.74 -3.74 -4.88
CA ALA A 220 -29.50 -4.49 -5.13
C ALA A 220 -29.52 -5.12 -6.54
N LEU A 221 -28.35 -5.14 -7.20
CA LEU A 221 -28.18 -5.87 -8.46
C LEU A 221 -28.49 -7.35 -8.24
N GLN A 222 -29.45 -7.87 -8.98
CA GLN A 222 -29.76 -9.31 -8.96
C GLN A 222 -28.71 -10.08 -9.77
N VAL A 223 -28.16 -11.15 -9.18
CA VAL A 223 -27.08 -12.00 -9.73
C VAL A 223 -27.56 -13.44 -9.78
#